data_ae0ccbc4ff596ad13a7eb3fe7d8ad187
#
_entry.id   ae0ccbc4ff596ad13a7eb3fe7d8ad187
#
_cell.length_a   1.000
_cell.length_b   1.000
_cell.length_c   1.000
_cell.angle_alpha   90.00
_cell.angle_beta   90.00
_cell.angle_gamma   90.00
#
_symmetry.space_group_name_H-M   'P 1'
#
loop_
_entity.id
_entity.type
_entity.pdbx_description
1 polymer ?
#
loop_
_entity_poly.entity_id
_entity_poly.type
_entity_poly.pdbx_seq_one_letter_code
_entity_poly.pdbx_strand_id
1 'polypeptide(L)'
;LDYICFCDHYKHPEEFLRLKGKKLRKFDYESYMKEIQSLKEKYKDKIEICFGTEMDWFEEFQGWTSKEVNKFRKRYDLIIGSIHFLNINGEYYPIDATPELWEEVADKIGTEKYIREYYKQMRLMIKSNLFDCIGHLDLIKIYNKDSCLFNENEQWHKQEVLNTLDEAEKAGICIEINTHGFKKPVQEQYPSEWVIKEMKKRNIPITISSDAHRT
;
A
#
# COMPACT_ATOMS: atom_id res chain seq x y z
N LEU A 1 -23.17 2.15 -6.00
CA LEU A 1 -22.09 2.41 -5.05
C LEU A 1 -22.73 3.02 -3.81
N ASP A 2 -22.60 2.35 -2.66
CA ASP A 2 -23.30 2.78 -1.44
C ASP A 2 -22.41 3.73 -0.61
N TYR A 3 -21.09 3.56 -0.70
CA TYR A 3 -20.11 4.43 -0.03
C TYR A 3 -18.82 4.59 -0.85
N ILE A 4 -18.09 5.67 -0.58
CA ILE A 4 -16.76 5.95 -1.12
C ILE A 4 -15.86 6.47 0.00
N CYS A 5 -14.61 6.00 0.06
CA CYS A 5 -13.61 6.53 0.98
C CYS A 5 -12.52 7.29 0.23
N PHE A 6 -12.22 8.50 0.68
CA PHE A 6 -11.06 9.26 0.21
C PHE A 6 -9.88 8.96 1.13
N CYS A 7 -8.75 8.54 0.55
CA CYS A 7 -7.56 8.09 1.29
C CYS A 7 -6.31 8.77 0.73
N ASP A 8 -6.16 10.07 1.00
CA ASP A 8 -4.95 10.78 0.61
C ASP A 8 -3.72 10.27 1.35
N HIS A 9 -2.55 10.38 0.70
CA HIS A 9 -1.28 10.02 1.31
C HIS A 9 -0.98 10.83 2.57
N TYR A 10 -0.70 10.13 3.65
CA TYR A 10 -0.23 10.76 4.88
C TYR A 10 1.23 11.25 4.75
N LYS A 11 1.63 12.14 5.65
CA LYS A 11 3.01 12.61 5.70
C LYS A 11 3.98 11.48 6.10
N HIS A 12 5.22 11.58 5.64
CA HIS A 12 6.30 10.69 6.06
C HIS A 12 6.98 11.16 7.36
N PRO A 13 7.71 10.25 8.05
CA PRO A 13 8.58 10.63 9.16
C PRO A 13 9.62 11.69 8.73
N GLU A 14 9.88 12.68 9.59
CA GLU A 14 10.86 13.75 9.28
C GLU A 14 12.26 13.19 9.05
N GLU A 15 12.64 12.16 9.77
CA GLU A 15 13.93 11.49 9.64
C GLU A 15 14.07 10.83 8.26
N PHE A 16 13.03 10.11 7.80
CA PHE A 16 13.00 9.57 6.44
C PHE A 16 13.18 10.65 5.38
N LEU A 17 12.46 11.78 5.51
CA LEU A 17 12.55 12.88 4.55
C LEU A 17 13.97 13.49 4.53
N ARG A 18 14.62 13.62 5.70
CA ARG A 18 16.03 14.06 5.79
C ARG A 18 16.97 13.09 5.08
N LEU A 19 16.81 11.79 5.28
CA LEU A 19 17.62 10.77 4.61
C LEU A 19 17.45 10.81 3.09
N LYS A 20 16.26 11.14 2.60
CA LYS A 20 15.98 11.28 1.16
C LYS A 20 16.31 12.69 0.61
N GLY A 21 16.84 13.61 1.40
CA GLY A 21 17.09 15.00 0.99
C GLY A 21 15.82 15.75 0.54
N LYS A 22 14.64 15.27 0.95
CA LYS A 22 13.35 15.86 0.60
C LYS A 22 12.90 16.85 1.66
N LYS A 23 12.27 17.95 1.21
CA LYS A 23 11.61 18.88 2.12
C LYS A 23 10.32 18.27 2.67
N LEU A 24 10.01 18.61 3.93
CA LEU A 24 8.71 18.29 4.54
C LEU A 24 7.58 18.75 3.62
N ARG A 25 6.79 17.81 3.11
CA ARG A 25 5.45 18.13 2.61
C ARG A 25 4.58 18.43 3.85
N LYS A 26 4.03 19.64 3.91
CA LYS A 26 2.98 19.91 4.89
C LYS A 26 1.73 19.16 4.45
N PHE A 27 1.42 18.06 5.11
CA PHE A 27 0.11 17.47 5.02
C PHE A 27 -0.84 18.36 5.84
N ASP A 28 -1.72 19.07 5.15
CA ASP A 28 -2.72 19.92 5.79
C ASP A 28 -3.95 19.09 6.15
N TYR A 29 -3.83 18.37 7.25
CA TYR A 29 -4.88 17.52 7.79
C TYR A 29 -6.21 18.28 7.98
N GLU A 30 -6.16 19.51 8.49
CA GLU A 30 -7.37 20.28 8.80
C GLU A 30 -8.11 20.72 7.53
N SER A 31 -7.39 21.11 6.49
CA SER A 31 -7.99 21.42 5.17
C SER A 31 -8.60 20.17 4.54
N TYR A 32 -7.88 19.04 4.54
CA TYR A 32 -8.37 17.77 4.01
C TYR A 32 -9.65 17.32 4.73
N MET A 33 -9.64 17.33 6.07
CA MET A 33 -10.81 16.98 6.88
C MET A 33 -12.02 17.87 6.58
N LYS A 34 -11.83 19.20 6.45
CA LYS A 34 -12.90 20.16 6.14
C LYS A 34 -13.50 19.89 4.76
N GLU A 35 -12.67 19.58 3.77
CA GLU A 35 -13.12 19.26 2.42
C GLU A 35 -14.01 18.00 2.41
N ILE A 36 -13.54 16.91 3.03
CA ILE A 36 -14.34 15.68 3.16
C ILE A 36 -15.64 15.92 3.93
N GLN A 37 -15.61 16.71 5.00
CA GLN A 37 -16.82 17.08 5.75
C GLN A 37 -17.84 17.82 4.87
N SER A 38 -17.37 18.74 4.04
CA SER A 38 -18.21 19.46 3.06
C SER A 38 -18.84 18.52 2.03
N LEU A 39 -18.05 17.53 1.56
CA LEU A 39 -18.54 16.51 0.63
C LEU A 39 -19.57 15.58 1.31
N LYS A 40 -19.33 15.15 2.55
CA LYS A 40 -20.30 14.38 3.35
C LYS A 40 -21.64 15.07 3.42
N GLU A 41 -21.67 16.36 3.77
CA GLU A 41 -22.92 17.12 3.85
C GLU A 41 -23.58 17.32 2.47
N LYS A 42 -22.80 17.64 1.44
CA LYS A 42 -23.30 17.86 0.07
C LYS A 42 -23.97 16.63 -0.54
N TYR A 43 -23.47 15.44 -0.22
CA TYR A 43 -23.90 14.19 -0.85
C TYR A 43 -24.61 13.20 0.09
N LYS A 44 -24.97 13.63 1.31
CA LYS A 44 -25.54 12.81 2.38
C LYS A 44 -26.74 11.94 1.98
N ASP A 45 -27.55 12.44 1.03
CA ASP A 45 -28.75 11.73 0.56
C ASP A 45 -28.47 10.86 -0.70
N LYS A 46 -27.21 10.78 -1.16
CA LYS A 46 -26.83 10.10 -2.41
C LYS A 46 -25.82 8.99 -2.20
N ILE A 47 -24.83 9.22 -1.35
CA ILE A 47 -23.74 8.29 -1.11
C ILE A 47 -23.10 8.58 0.25
N GLU A 48 -22.73 7.54 0.97
CA GLU A 48 -21.91 7.68 2.17
C GLU A 48 -20.46 7.99 1.80
N ILE A 49 -19.93 9.09 2.34
CA ILE A 49 -18.54 9.49 2.14
C ILE A 49 -17.74 9.20 3.41
N CYS A 50 -16.72 8.39 3.29
CA CYS A 50 -15.79 8.04 4.36
C CYS A 50 -14.52 8.89 4.30
N PHE A 51 -13.91 9.11 5.45
CA PHE A 51 -12.66 9.84 5.62
C PHE A 51 -11.54 8.87 5.95
N GLY A 52 -10.61 8.66 5.03
CA GLY A 52 -9.49 7.75 5.18
C GLY A 52 -8.14 8.40 4.95
N THR A 53 -7.11 7.59 5.00
CA THR A 53 -5.74 7.97 4.64
C THR A 53 -4.94 6.75 4.23
N GLU A 54 -3.95 6.94 3.35
CA GLU A 54 -2.94 5.96 3.03
C GLU A 54 -1.62 6.33 3.68
N MET A 55 -1.02 5.39 4.41
CA MET A 55 0.23 5.59 5.14
C MET A 55 1.29 4.60 4.70
N ASP A 56 2.49 5.12 4.42
CA ASP A 56 3.64 4.28 4.15
C ASP A 56 4.12 3.54 5.41
N TRP A 57 4.40 2.26 5.23
CA TRP A 57 5.04 1.44 6.24
C TRP A 57 6.56 1.52 6.13
N PHE A 58 7.19 1.71 7.29
CA PHE A 58 8.63 1.61 7.49
C PHE A 58 8.87 0.88 8.80
N GLU A 59 9.55 -0.27 8.75
CA GLU A 59 9.85 -1.07 9.95
C GLU A 59 10.59 -0.23 11.00
N GLU A 60 11.57 0.56 10.56
CA GLU A 60 12.40 1.39 11.44
C GLU A 60 11.62 2.54 12.09
N PHE A 61 10.53 2.96 11.47
CA PHE A 61 9.68 4.04 11.97
C PHE A 61 8.35 3.56 12.54
N GLN A 62 8.22 2.27 12.87
CA GLN A 62 7.00 1.69 13.44
C GLN A 62 6.49 2.47 14.67
N GLY A 63 7.38 2.91 15.55
CA GLY A 63 7.01 3.70 16.72
C GLY A 63 6.38 5.05 16.36
N TRP A 64 6.88 5.71 15.32
CA TRP A 64 6.29 6.94 14.78
C TRP A 64 4.92 6.65 14.14
N THR A 65 4.82 5.62 13.30
CA THR A 65 3.57 5.21 12.66
C THR A 65 2.50 4.90 13.69
N SER A 66 2.84 4.11 14.71
CA SER A 66 1.91 3.79 15.81
C SER A 66 1.41 5.04 16.53
N LYS A 67 2.28 6.00 16.81
CA LYS A 67 1.92 7.27 17.45
C LYS A 67 0.96 8.08 16.58
N GLU A 68 1.23 8.22 15.29
CA GLU A 68 0.38 8.98 14.36
C GLU A 68 -0.97 8.28 14.14
N VAL A 69 -0.98 6.97 13.94
CA VAL A 69 -2.23 6.18 13.83
C VAL A 69 -3.08 6.38 15.09
N ASN A 70 -2.53 6.16 16.28
CA ASN A 70 -3.28 6.28 17.54
C ASN A 70 -3.83 7.70 17.78
N LYS A 71 -3.09 8.74 17.35
CA LYS A 71 -3.51 10.13 17.47
C LYS A 71 -4.79 10.42 16.68
N PHE A 72 -4.94 9.80 15.52
CA PHE A 72 -6.04 10.10 14.60
C PHE A 72 -7.03 8.95 14.40
N ARG A 73 -6.81 7.79 15.03
CA ARG A 73 -7.60 6.56 14.83
C ARG A 73 -9.12 6.78 14.91
N LYS A 74 -9.58 7.59 15.86
CA LYS A 74 -11.00 7.86 16.04
C LYS A 74 -11.60 8.83 15.00
N ARG A 75 -10.76 9.42 14.16
CA ARG A 75 -11.17 10.39 13.13
C ARG A 75 -11.20 9.82 11.74
N TYR A 76 -10.43 8.74 11.48
CA TYR A 76 -10.43 8.03 10.23
C TYR A 76 -11.41 6.87 10.24
N ASP A 77 -12.19 6.75 9.17
CA ASP A 77 -13.05 5.61 8.90
C ASP A 77 -12.24 4.43 8.33
N LEU A 78 -11.11 4.72 7.63
CA LEU A 78 -10.21 3.73 7.02
C LEU A 78 -8.77 4.23 7.02
N ILE A 79 -7.83 3.37 7.43
CA ILE A 79 -6.38 3.60 7.30
C ILE A 79 -5.78 2.49 6.46
N ILE A 80 -5.29 2.84 5.26
CA ILE A 80 -4.60 1.93 4.35
C ILE A 80 -3.11 1.93 4.69
N GLY A 81 -2.51 0.75 4.82
CA GLY A 81 -1.08 0.58 4.93
C GLY A 81 -0.49 0.16 3.59
N SER A 82 0.56 0.85 3.15
CA SER A 82 1.21 0.59 1.85
C SER A 82 2.72 0.54 1.97
N ILE A 83 3.37 -0.11 1.02
CA ILE A 83 4.82 -0.17 0.90
C ILE A 83 5.23 0.46 -0.43
N HIS A 84 5.71 1.70 -0.39
CA HIS A 84 6.27 2.39 -1.56
C HIS A 84 7.80 2.45 -1.50
N PHE A 85 8.41 2.14 -0.36
CA PHE A 85 9.87 2.19 -0.18
C PHE A 85 10.37 0.94 0.53
N LEU A 86 11.52 0.44 0.10
CA LEU A 86 12.27 -0.59 0.83
C LEU A 86 13.60 -0.04 1.31
N ASN A 87 13.94 -0.38 2.55
CA ASN A 87 15.27 -0.11 3.09
C ASN A 87 16.23 -1.24 2.70
N ILE A 88 17.22 -0.92 1.88
CA ILE A 88 18.26 -1.86 1.46
C ILE A 88 19.59 -1.36 2.02
N ASN A 89 20.09 -2.01 3.06
CA ASN A 89 21.35 -1.68 3.70
C ASN A 89 21.45 -0.21 4.19
N GLY A 90 20.33 0.35 4.72
CA GLY A 90 20.28 1.71 5.24
C GLY A 90 19.89 2.78 4.22
N GLU A 91 19.67 2.40 2.97
CA GLU A 91 19.21 3.28 1.92
C GLU A 91 17.79 2.92 1.48
N TYR A 92 16.90 3.93 1.36
CA TYR A 92 15.51 3.73 0.97
C TYR A 92 15.34 3.87 -0.54
N TYR A 93 14.82 2.84 -1.18
CA TYR A 93 14.52 2.79 -2.60
C TYR A 93 13.02 2.79 -2.85
N PRO A 94 12.48 3.75 -3.63
CA PRO A 94 11.09 3.70 -4.05
C PRO A 94 10.87 2.56 -5.06
N ILE A 95 9.78 1.82 -4.89
CA ILE A 95 9.43 0.66 -5.72
C ILE A 95 8.87 1.08 -7.08
N ASP A 96 8.13 2.18 -7.08
CA ASP A 96 7.27 2.63 -8.18
C ASP A 96 7.79 3.87 -8.91
N ALA A 97 9.05 4.25 -8.70
CA ALA A 97 9.61 5.47 -9.29
C ALA A 97 9.91 5.31 -10.78
N THR A 98 10.81 4.41 -11.15
CA THR A 98 11.15 4.09 -12.56
C THR A 98 11.57 2.63 -12.70
N PRO A 99 11.42 2.02 -13.92
CA PRO A 99 11.91 0.67 -14.18
C PRO A 99 13.41 0.54 -13.97
N GLU A 100 14.20 1.53 -14.39
CA GLU A 100 15.66 1.50 -14.27
C GLU A 100 16.11 1.43 -12.81
N LEU A 101 15.45 2.17 -11.92
CA LEU A 101 15.75 2.12 -10.48
C LEU A 101 15.35 0.77 -9.88
N TRP A 102 14.23 0.21 -10.32
CA TRP A 102 13.80 -1.12 -9.90
C TRP A 102 14.85 -2.19 -10.29
N GLU A 103 15.33 -2.15 -11.53
CA GLU A 103 16.38 -3.04 -12.07
C GLU A 103 17.70 -2.83 -11.32
N GLU A 104 18.11 -1.58 -11.08
CA GLU A 104 19.32 -1.26 -10.30
C GLU A 104 19.32 -1.93 -8.93
N VAL A 105 18.19 -1.87 -8.22
CA VAL A 105 18.07 -2.51 -6.91
C VAL A 105 18.09 -4.04 -7.03
N ALA A 106 17.38 -4.58 -8.03
CA ALA A 106 17.38 -6.01 -8.31
C ALA A 106 18.77 -6.55 -8.67
N ASP A 107 19.55 -5.81 -9.45
CA ASP A 107 20.95 -6.16 -9.78
C ASP A 107 21.86 -6.09 -8.55
N LYS A 108 21.65 -5.09 -7.67
CA LYS A 108 22.46 -4.87 -6.46
C LYS A 108 22.33 -5.99 -5.42
N ILE A 109 21.13 -6.55 -5.25
CA ILE A 109 20.87 -7.52 -4.17
C ILE A 109 20.30 -8.86 -4.65
N GLY A 110 19.96 -8.99 -5.92
CA GLY A 110 19.27 -10.12 -6.51
C GLY A 110 17.76 -9.96 -6.53
N THR A 111 17.13 -10.22 -7.69
CA THR A 111 15.68 -10.07 -7.92
C THR A 111 14.84 -10.81 -6.88
N GLU A 112 15.15 -12.10 -6.63
CA GLU A 112 14.42 -12.90 -5.65
C GLU A 112 14.50 -12.28 -4.24
N LYS A 113 15.70 -11.83 -3.82
CA LYS A 113 15.89 -11.23 -2.50
C LYS A 113 15.13 -9.91 -2.37
N TYR A 114 15.10 -9.09 -3.44
CA TYR A 114 14.36 -7.84 -3.47
C TYR A 114 12.86 -8.07 -3.25
N ILE A 115 12.28 -9.02 -3.97
CA ILE A 115 10.87 -9.37 -3.87
C ILE A 115 10.54 -10.01 -2.51
N ARG A 116 11.41 -10.90 -2.00
CA ARG A 116 11.23 -11.49 -0.65
C ARG A 116 11.25 -10.43 0.45
N GLU A 117 12.11 -9.42 0.34
CA GLU A 117 12.14 -8.31 1.29
C GLU A 117 10.83 -7.50 1.24
N TYR A 118 10.29 -7.25 0.04
CA TYR A 118 8.98 -6.60 -0.10
C TYR A 118 7.88 -7.35 0.66
N TYR A 119 7.72 -8.65 0.41
CA TYR A 119 6.69 -9.43 1.09
C TYR A 119 6.97 -9.63 2.58
N LYS A 120 8.22 -9.66 2.99
CA LYS A 120 8.58 -9.65 4.42
C LYS A 120 8.11 -8.37 5.10
N GLN A 121 8.35 -7.21 4.49
CA GLN A 121 7.88 -5.92 5.00
C GLN A 121 6.36 -5.86 5.03
N MET A 122 5.68 -6.40 4.01
CA MET A 122 4.22 -6.52 3.99
C MET A 122 3.71 -7.32 5.19
N ARG A 123 4.30 -8.47 5.49
CA ARG A 123 3.93 -9.29 6.67
C ARG A 123 4.22 -8.59 8.00
N LEU A 124 5.29 -7.81 8.09
CA LEU A 124 5.58 -7.00 9.30
C LEU A 124 4.54 -5.90 9.48
N MET A 125 4.16 -5.24 8.41
CA MET A 125 3.08 -4.26 8.40
C MET A 125 1.76 -4.86 8.89
N ILE A 126 1.36 -6.02 8.37
CA ILE A 126 0.15 -6.74 8.79
C ILE A 126 0.21 -7.06 10.29
N LYS A 127 1.31 -7.61 10.77
CA LYS A 127 1.52 -7.97 12.19
C LYS A 127 1.52 -6.79 13.14
N SER A 128 1.74 -5.58 12.65
CA SER A 128 1.69 -4.37 13.46
C SER A 128 0.28 -4.05 13.98
N ASN A 129 -0.76 -4.55 13.32
CA ASN A 129 -2.18 -4.27 13.59
C ASN A 129 -2.51 -2.76 13.62
N LEU A 130 -1.76 -1.96 12.86
CA LEU A 130 -1.95 -0.51 12.81
C LEU A 130 -2.95 -0.09 11.72
N PHE A 131 -3.18 -0.93 10.72
CA PHE A 131 -3.94 -0.60 9.51
C PHE A 131 -5.23 -1.41 9.41
N ASP A 132 -6.22 -0.87 8.72
CA ASP A 132 -7.49 -1.53 8.44
C ASP A 132 -7.47 -2.29 7.13
N CYS A 133 -6.65 -1.82 6.19
CA CYS A 133 -6.56 -2.35 4.83
C CYS A 133 -5.11 -2.35 4.34
N ILE A 134 -4.78 -3.33 3.52
CA ILE A 134 -3.52 -3.39 2.77
C ILE A 134 -3.77 -2.75 1.41
N GLY A 135 -2.99 -1.72 1.06
CA GLY A 135 -2.96 -1.15 -0.29
C GLY A 135 -2.17 -2.05 -1.24
N HIS A 136 -2.57 -2.08 -2.52
CA HIS A 136 -1.87 -2.72 -3.66
C HIS A 136 -0.84 -3.80 -3.30
N LEU A 137 -1.31 -4.92 -2.73
CA LEU A 137 -0.54 -6.01 -2.10
C LEU A 137 0.73 -6.45 -2.86
N ASP A 138 0.71 -6.42 -4.18
CA ASP A 138 1.79 -6.88 -5.06
C ASP A 138 2.33 -5.76 -5.96
N LEU A 139 2.40 -4.52 -5.46
CA LEU A 139 2.94 -3.36 -6.18
C LEU A 139 4.35 -3.59 -6.72
N ILE A 140 5.13 -4.47 -6.09
CA ILE A 140 6.49 -4.82 -6.54
C ILE A 140 6.55 -5.29 -7.99
N LYS A 141 5.44 -5.77 -8.58
CA LYS A 141 5.33 -6.18 -9.98
C LYS A 141 5.05 -5.05 -10.96
N ILE A 142 5.00 -3.79 -10.52
CA ILE A 142 4.57 -2.63 -11.33
C ILE A 142 5.23 -2.54 -12.71
N TYR A 143 6.45 -3.02 -12.86
CA TYR A 143 7.20 -3.05 -14.14
C TYR A 143 7.30 -4.45 -14.75
N ASN A 144 6.66 -5.47 -14.15
CA ASN A 144 6.79 -6.88 -14.53
C ASN A 144 5.78 -7.33 -15.59
N LYS A 145 5.48 -6.49 -16.58
CA LYS A 145 4.57 -6.88 -17.67
C LYS A 145 5.10 -8.13 -18.37
N ASP A 146 4.20 -9.08 -18.62
CA ASP A 146 4.51 -10.34 -19.31
C ASP A 146 5.67 -11.12 -18.65
N SER A 147 5.86 -10.95 -17.33
CA SER A 147 6.94 -11.58 -16.54
C SER A 147 8.35 -11.20 -17.01
N CYS A 148 8.55 -9.98 -17.51
CA CYS A 148 9.83 -9.53 -18.07
C CYS A 148 10.97 -9.40 -17.03
N LEU A 149 10.63 -9.17 -15.75
CA LEU A 149 11.63 -9.00 -14.67
C LEU A 149 11.77 -10.26 -13.80
N PHE A 150 10.66 -10.96 -13.58
CA PHE A 150 10.63 -12.21 -12.83
C PHE A 150 9.38 -13.03 -13.18
N ASN A 151 9.47 -14.34 -12.98
CA ASN A 151 8.36 -15.24 -13.27
C ASN A 151 7.48 -15.42 -12.01
N GLU A 152 6.29 -14.82 -12.01
CA GLU A 152 5.32 -14.93 -10.93
C GLU A 152 4.83 -16.37 -10.67
N ASN A 153 5.05 -17.29 -11.62
CA ASN A 153 4.68 -18.69 -11.48
C ASN A 153 5.70 -19.53 -10.73
N GLU A 154 6.88 -18.98 -10.40
CA GLU A 154 7.86 -19.70 -9.62
C GLU A 154 7.34 -20.02 -8.20
N GLN A 155 7.70 -21.20 -7.72
CA GLN A 155 7.19 -21.69 -6.44
C GLN A 155 7.58 -20.77 -5.26
N TRP A 156 8.79 -20.23 -5.27
CA TRP A 156 9.25 -19.32 -4.23
C TRP A 156 8.40 -18.04 -4.17
N HIS A 157 8.07 -17.46 -5.35
CA HIS A 157 7.23 -16.25 -5.41
C HIS A 157 5.81 -16.53 -4.90
N LYS A 158 5.19 -17.60 -5.42
CA LYS A 158 3.86 -18.03 -4.94
C LYS A 158 3.85 -18.26 -3.43
N GLN A 159 4.92 -18.84 -2.87
CA GLN A 159 5.01 -19.09 -1.44
C GLN A 159 5.08 -17.79 -0.64
N GLU A 160 5.82 -16.75 -1.10
CA GLU A 160 5.86 -15.45 -0.44
C GLU A 160 4.47 -14.79 -0.40
N VAL A 161 3.76 -14.84 -1.52
CA VAL A 161 2.38 -14.31 -1.60
C VAL A 161 1.46 -15.10 -0.66
N LEU A 162 1.47 -16.44 -0.71
CA LEU A 162 0.61 -17.27 0.14
C LEU A 162 0.91 -17.05 1.63
N ASN A 163 2.17 -16.99 2.03
CA ASN A 163 2.55 -16.66 3.42
C ASN A 163 2.02 -15.29 3.85
N THR A 164 1.96 -14.33 2.93
CA THR A 164 1.44 -12.99 3.21
C THR A 164 -0.09 -13.02 3.36
N LEU A 165 -0.79 -13.78 2.51
CA LEU A 165 -2.22 -14.00 2.64
C LEU A 165 -2.59 -14.75 3.94
N ASP A 166 -1.76 -15.70 4.38
CA ASP A 166 -1.96 -16.41 5.65
C ASP A 166 -1.88 -15.45 6.84
N GLU A 167 -0.96 -14.48 6.81
CA GLU A 167 -0.89 -13.44 7.85
C GLU A 167 -2.08 -12.48 7.77
N ALA A 168 -2.53 -12.13 6.55
CA ALA A 168 -3.71 -11.27 6.36
C ALA A 168 -4.99 -11.95 6.86
N GLU A 169 -5.18 -13.23 6.57
CA GLU A 169 -6.30 -14.05 7.07
C GLU A 169 -6.31 -14.10 8.62
N LYS A 170 -5.14 -14.40 9.23
CA LYS A 170 -5.01 -14.41 10.70
C LYS A 170 -5.32 -13.08 11.34
N ALA A 171 -4.92 -11.98 10.71
CA ALA A 171 -5.16 -10.63 11.20
C ALA A 171 -6.60 -10.16 10.95
N GLY A 172 -7.33 -10.81 10.03
CA GLY A 172 -8.66 -10.36 9.58
C GLY A 172 -8.62 -9.01 8.85
N ILE A 173 -7.45 -8.64 8.29
CA ILE A 173 -7.26 -7.35 7.62
C ILE A 173 -7.85 -7.38 6.21
N CYS A 174 -8.41 -6.24 5.78
CA CYS A 174 -8.89 -6.05 4.42
C CYS A 174 -7.71 -5.96 3.42
N ILE A 175 -7.91 -6.41 2.19
CA ILE A 175 -6.96 -6.20 1.08
C ILE A 175 -7.67 -5.42 -0.03
N GLU A 176 -6.99 -4.41 -0.53
CA GLU A 176 -7.44 -3.58 -1.63
C GLU A 176 -7.31 -4.34 -2.97
N ILE A 177 -8.36 -4.30 -3.80
CA ILE A 177 -8.26 -4.57 -5.23
C ILE A 177 -8.12 -3.21 -5.92
N ASN A 178 -6.88 -2.90 -6.32
CA ASN A 178 -6.52 -1.60 -6.87
C ASN A 178 -6.46 -1.66 -8.40
N THR A 179 -7.30 -0.88 -9.06
CA THR A 179 -7.41 -0.87 -10.52
C THR A 179 -6.43 0.08 -11.20
N HIS A 180 -5.66 0.86 -10.45
CA HIS A 180 -4.68 1.80 -11.00
C HIS A 180 -3.60 1.11 -11.83
N GLY A 181 -3.27 -0.13 -11.50
CA GLY A 181 -2.29 -0.95 -12.20
C GLY A 181 -2.57 -1.12 -13.70
N PHE A 182 -3.85 -1.03 -14.14
CA PHE A 182 -4.18 -1.00 -15.56
C PHE A 182 -3.62 0.23 -16.30
N LYS A 183 -3.31 1.30 -15.58
CA LYS A 183 -2.68 2.52 -16.11
C LYS A 183 -1.16 2.54 -15.91
N LYS A 184 -0.60 1.51 -15.27
CA LYS A 184 0.84 1.34 -15.02
C LYS A 184 1.46 0.38 -16.04
N PRO A 185 2.79 0.31 -16.12
CA PRO A 185 3.47 -0.59 -17.06
C PRO A 185 3.02 -2.05 -17.01
N VAL A 186 2.68 -2.57 -15.83
CA VAL A 186 2.19 -3.95 -15.64
C VAL A 186 0.87 -4.23 -16.38
N GLN A 187 0.01 -3.21 -16.56
CA GLN A 187 -1.28 -3.29 -17.25
C GLN A 187 -2.27 -4.33 -16.68
N GLU A 188 -2.22 -4.56 -15.38
CA GLU A 188 -3.21 -5.36 -14.65
C GLU A 188 -3.48 -4.75 -13.26
N GLN A 189 -4.55 -5.19 -12.60
CA GLN A 189 -4.85 -4.74 -11.24
C GLN A 189 -3.85 -5.28 -10.20
N TYR A 190 -3.85 -4.66 -9.03
CA TYR A 190 -3.21 -5.19 -7.82
C TYR A 190 -4.31 -5.70 -6.85
N PRO A 191 -4.17 -6.92 -6.30
CA PRO A 191 -3.21 -7.95 -6.69
C PRO A 191 -3.64 -8.69 -7.98
N SER A 192 -2.71 -9.56 -8.47
CA SER A 192 -2.95 -10.44 -9.63
C SER A 192 -4.21 -11.30 -9.46
N GLU A 193 -4.84 -11.70 -10.58
CA GLU A 193 -6.10 -12.46 -10.56
C GLU A 193 -6.01 -13.76 -9.74
N TRP A 194 -4.89 -14.47 -9.82
CA TRP A 194 -4.70 -15.69 -9.06
C TRP A 194 -4.65 -15.43 -7.53
N VAL A 195 -4.08 -14.29 -7.13
CA VAL A 195 -4.05 -13.86 -5.72
C VAL A 195 -5.45 -13.54 -5.23
N ILE A 196 -6.26 -12.85 -6.04
CA ILE A 196 -7.67 -12.57 -5.72
C ILE A 196 -8.45 -13.88 -5.52
N LYS A 197 -8.20 -14.90 -6.36
CA LYS A 197 -8.82 -16.23 -6.19
C LYS A 197 -8.41 -16.89 -4.87
N GLU A 198 -7.14 -16.74 -4.45
CA GLU A 198 -6.65 -17.24 -3.16
C GLU A 198 -7.24 -16.46 -1.97
N MET A 199 -7.39 -15.12 -2.09
CA MET A 199 -8.08 -14.29 -1.09
C MET A 199 -9.52 -14.74 -0.89
N LYS A 200 -10.25 -15.01 -2.00
CA LYS A 200 -11.63 -15.54 -1.94
C LYS A 200 -11.72 -16.87 -1.19
N LYS A 201 -10.81 -17.81 -1.42
CA LYS A 201 -10.77 -19.11 -0.71
C LYS A 201 -10.59 -18.94 0.80
N ARG A 202 -9.88 -17.91 1.23
CA ARG A 202 -9.60 -17.56 2.63
C ARG A 202 -10.66 -16.66 3.26
N ASN A 203 -11.67 -16.22 2.50
CA ASN A 203 -12.68 -15.24 2.92
C ASN A 203 -12.04 -13.94 3.43
N ILE A 204 -10.91 -13.51 2.85
CA ILE A 204 -10.26 -12.23 3.20
C ILE A 204 -11.18 -11.10 2.74
N PRO A 205 -11.50 -10.13 3.62
CA PRO A 205 -12.29 -8.96 3.25
C PRO A 205 -11.59 -8.15 2.15
N ILE A 206 -12.37 -7.55 1.25
CA ILE A 206 -11.83 -6.73 0.17
C ILE A 206 -12.47 -5.34 0.12
N THR A 207 -11.70 -4.38 -0.37
CA THR A 207 -12.22 -3.11 -0.90
C THR A 207 -11.76 -2.94 -2.35
N ILE A 208 -12.45 -2.09 -3.11
CA ILE A 208 -12.08 -1.81 -4.51
C ILE A 208 -11.68 -0.35 -4.61
N SER A 209 -10.55 -0.08 -5.24
CA SER A 209 -10.01 1.27 -5.40
C SER A 209 -9.63 1.55 -6.85
N SER A 210 -9.69 2.82 -7.21
CA SER A 210 -9.13 3.35 -8.46
C SER A 210 -7.77 4.00 -8.24
N ASP A 211 -7.40 4.26 -6.99
CA ASP A 211 -6.16 4.96 -6.60
C ASP A 211 -5.94 6.22 -7.47
N ALA A 212 -7.00 7.03 -7.57
CA ALA A 212 -7.06 8.14 -8.51
C ALA A 212 -6.28 9.35 -7.97
N HIS A 213 -5.24 9.75 -8.70
CA HIS A 213 -4.41 10.92 -8.41
C HIS A 213 -4.75 12.14 -9.27
N ARG A 214 -5.71 12.01 -10.19
CA ARG A 214 -6.15 13.07 -11.12
C ARG A 214 -7.64 12.92 -11.42
N THR A 215 -8.28 14.03 -11.72
CA THR A 215 -9.66 14.10 -12.24
C THR A 215 -9.72 13.72 -13.71
#